data_b620d44afe87f6620b27eba7f16efc04
#
_entry.id   b620d44afe87f6620b27eba7f16efc04
#
_cell.length_a   1.000
_cell.length_b   1.000
_cell.length_c   1.000
_cell.angle_alpha   90.00
_cell.angle_beta   90.00
_cell.angle_gamma   90.00
#
_symmetry.space_group_name_H-M   'P 1'
#
loop_
_entity.id
_entity.type
_entity.pdbx_description
1 polymer ?
#
loop_
_entity_poly.entity_id
_entity_poly.type
_entity_poly.pdbx_seq_one_letter_code
_entity_poly.pdbx_strand_id
1 'polypeptide(L)'
;MIKFGQKLKSTDNRKYFVTSDLHFYHKRIMDFCPETRPWNSLDEMHESLIEHWNSKVSQDDIVFHLGDFSFGNKEQTLYTLSKLNGNIVHIYGNHAKVLRDQIKVTGYDYLEIKYDKTHIVMNHYPQYVWNRS
;
A
#
# COMPACT_ATOMS: atom_id res chain seq x y z
N MET A 1 -3.37 16.07 1.79
CA MET A 1 -2.75 14.86 2.38
C MET A 1 -3.71 14.23 3.39
N ILE A 2 -3.88 12.93 3.32
CA ILE A 2 -4.81 12.21 4.21
C ILE A 2 -4.33 12.30 5.66
N LYS A 3 -5.25 12.67 6.55
CA LYS A 3 -5.01 12.78 7.99
C LYS A 3 -5.87 11.78 8.75
N PHE A 4 -5.47 11.51 10.00
CA PHE A 4 -6.29 10.71 10.91
C PHE A 4 -7.68 11.33 11.08
N GLY A 5 -8.73 10.54 10.94
CA GLY A 5 -10.10 11.02 11.03
C GLY A 5 -10.62 11.72 9.77
N GLN A 6 -9.86 11.69 8.68
CA GLN A 6 -10.23 12.33 7.41
C GLN A 6 -11.59 11.83 6.93
N LYS A 7 -12.42 12.78 6.49
CA LYS A 7 -13.69 12.47 5.85
C LYS A 7 -13.51 12.46 4.33
N LEU A 8 -13.82 11.35 3.71
CA LEU A 8 -13.77 11.12 2.28
C LEU A 8 -15.17 10.84 1.76
N LYS A 9 -15.41 11.16 0.48
CA LYS A 9 -16.73 10.96 -0.13
C LYS A 9 -16.62 10.21 -1.44
N SER A 10 -17.59 9.35 -1.71
CA SER A 10 -17.71 8.67 -3.00
C SER A 10 -17.92 9.64 -4.17
N THR A 11 -18.33 10.87 -3.89
CA THR A 11 -18.51 11.94 -4.88
C THR A 11 -17.24 12.75 -5.13
N ASP A 12 -16.13 12.46 -4.44
CA ASP A 12 -14.85 13.14 -4.70
C ASP A 12 -14.37 12.85 -6.13
N ASN A 13 -13.59 13.78 -6.69
CA ASN A 13 -13.05 13.65 -8.05
C ASN A 13 -11.86 12.71 -8.15
N ARG A 14 -11.84 11.68 -7.33
CA ARG A 14 -10.78 10.66 -7.30
C ARG A 14 -11.35 9.35 -6.79
N LYS A 15 -10.64 8.27 -7.09
CA LYS A 15 -10.95 6.95 -6.55
C LYS A 15 -10.07 6.67 -5.33
N TYR A 16 -10.56 5.82 -4.48
CA TYR A 16 -9.85 5.34 -3.29
C TYR A 16 -9.72 3.83 -3.39
N PHE A 17 -8.49 3.35 -3.20
CA PHE A 17 -8.16 1.93 -3.26
C PHE A 17 -7.53 1.49 -1.95
N VAL A 18 -7.73 0.22 -1.62
CA VAL A 18 -7.06 -0.45 -0.50
C VAL A 18 -6.37 -1.69 -1.03
N THR A 19 -5.10 -1.86 -0.69
CA THR A 19 -4.33 -3.04 -1.02
C THR A 19 -3.31 -3.31 0.08
N SER A 20 -2.59 -4.42 0.00
CA SER A 20 -1.61 -4.80 1.01
C SER A 20 -0.61 -5.81 0.45
N ASP A 21 0.53 -5.93 1.13
CA ASP A 21 1.47 -7.04 0.97
C ASP A 21 1.98 -7.23 -0.46
N LEU A 22 2.36 -6.14 -1.12
CA LEU A 22 2.96 -6.22 -2.47
C LEU A 22 4.31 -6.92 -2.45
N HIS A 23 5.09 -6.77 -1.38
CA HIS A 23 6.36 -7.46 -1.21
C HIS A 23 7.37 -7.22 -2.35
N PHE A 24 7.46 -5.97 -2.82
CA PHE A 24 8.50 -5.63 -3.78
C PHE A 24 9.88 -6.02 -3.25
N TYR A 25 10.73 -6.57 -4.11
CA TYR A 25 12.08 -7.04 -3.77
C TYR A 25 12.15 -8.22 -2.81
N HIS A 26 11.02 -8.90 -2.55
CA HIS A 26 10.98 -10.12 -1.75
C HIS A 26 10.97 -11.33 -2.68
N LYS A 27 12.17 -11.77 -3.06
CA LYS A 27 12.32 -12.88 -4.03
C LYS A 27 11.63 -14.15 -3.58
N ARG A 28 11.71 -14.47 -2.29
CA ARG A 28 11.19 -15.74 -1.76
C ARG A 28 9.67 -15.79 -1.69
N ILE A 29 8.97 -14.66 -1.89
CA ILE A 29 7.51 -14.67 -1.89
C ILE A 29 6.95 -15.52 -3.04
N MET A 30 7.68 -15.62 -4.13
CA MET A 30 7.29 -16.47 -5.26
C MET A 30 7.40 -17.96 -4.90
N ASP A 31 8.35 -18.31 -4.04
CA ASP A 31 8.52 -19.67 -3.54
C ASP A 31 7.44 -20.02 -2.49
N PHE A 32 7.10 -19.06 -1.64
CA PHE A 32 6.09 -19.26 -0.59
C PHE A 32 4.66 -19.28 -1.12
N CYS A 33 4.39 -18.52 -2.17
CA CYS A 33 3.05 -18.30 -2.72
C CYS A 33 3.02 -18.47 -4.24
N PRO A 34 3.38 -19.65 -4.78
CA PRO A 34 3.51 -19.82 -6.23
C PRO A 34 2.19 -19.65 -6.99
N GLU A 35 1.07 -19.90 -6.34
CA GLU A 35 -0.25 -19.77 -6.98
C GLU A 35 -0.65 -18.32 -7.21
N THR A 36 -0.28 -17.42 -6.29
CA THR A 36 -0.60 -15.99 -6.37
C THR A 36 0.57 -15.15 -6.87
N ARG A 37 1.76 -15.72 -6.96
CA ARG A 37 2.99 -15.09 -7.43
C ARG A 37 3.63 -15.94 -8.53
N PRO A 38 2.95 -16.14 -9.68
CA PRO A 38 3.35 -17.13 -10.70
C PRO A 38 4.41 -16.63 -11.67
N TRP A 39 5.32 -15.79 -11.21
CA TRP A 39 6.37 -15.22 -12.05
C TRP A 39 7.67 -16.00 -11.89
N ASN A 40 8.50 -15.96 -12.94
CA ASN A 40 9.76 -16.71 -12.99
C ASN A 40 10.94 -15.89 -12.47
N SER A 41 10.82 -14.57 -12.36
CA SER A 41 11.86 -13.70 -11.88
C SER A 41 11.29 -12.56 -11.05
N LEU A 42 12.14 -11.95 -10.25
CA LEU A 42 11.78 -10.78 -9.44
C LEU A 42 11.41 -9.59 -10.33
N ASP A 43 12.15 -9.39 -11.42
CA ASP A 43 11.87 -8.32 -12.37
C ASP A 43 10.51 -8.49 -13.04
N GLU A 44 10.17 -9.71 -13.44
CA GLU A 44 8.87 -10.03 -14.01
C GLU A 44 7.74 -9.75 -13.01
N MET A 45 7.94 -10.14 -11.74
CA MET A 45 6.99 -9.84 -10.68
C MET A 45 6.78 -8.32 -10.55
N HIS A 46 7.86 -7.55 -10.47
CA HIS A 46 7.78 -6.09 -10.32
C HIS A 46 7.07 -5.44 -11.50
N GLU A 47 7.43 -5.79 -12.72
CA GLU A 47 6.78 -5.25 -13.91
C GLU A 47 5.28 -5.55 -13.94
N SER A 48 4.91 -6.77 -13.61
CA SER A 48 3.51 -7.17 -13.58
C SER A 48 2.71 -6.44 -12.51
N LEU A 49 3.28 -6.30 -11.31
CA LEU A 49 2.63 -5.57 -10.22
C LEU A 49 2.44 -4.10 -10.56
N ILE A 50 3.47 -3.45 -11.12
CA ILE A 50 3.41 -2.04 -11.50
C ILE A 50 2.39 -1.83 -12.62
N GLU A 51 2.43 -2.66 -13.65
CA GLU A 51 1.50 -2.57 -14.76
C GLU A 51 0.06 -2.74 -14.31
N HIS A 52 -0.20 -3.74 -13.47
CA HIS A 52 -1.53 -3.99 -12.94
C HIS A 52 -2.04 -2.83 -12.09
N TRP A 53 -1.19 -2.31 -11.20
CA TRP A 53 -1.50 -1.14 -10.40
C TRP A 53 -1.85 0.06 -11.28
N ASN A 54 -0.98 0.38 -12.23
CA ASN A 54 -1.16 1.57 -13.08
C ASN A 54 -2.33 1.43 -14.07
N SER A 55 -2.78 0.21 -14.35
CA SER A 55 -3.97 -0.01 -15.16
C SER A 55 -5.27 0.43 -14.47
N LYS A 56 -5.25 0.52 -13.15
CA LYS A 56 -6.43 0.85 -12.33
C LYS A 56 -6.33 2.21 -11.66
N VAL A 57 -5.13 2.61 -11.25
CA VAL A 57 -4.89 3.80 -10.44
C VAL A 57 -4.43 4.95 -11.32
N SER A 58 -5.12 6.08 -11.24
CA SER A 58 -4.76 7.33 -11.90
C SER A 58 -3.92 8.21 -10.98
N GLN A 59 -3.30 9.27 -11.54
CA GLN A 59 -2.39 10.13 -10.80
C GLN A 59 -3.01 10.83 -9.58
N ASP A 60 -4.29 11.16 -9.66
CA ASP A 60 -5.00 11.86 -8.57
C ASP A 60 -5.66 10.92 -7.56
N ASP A 61 -5.64 9.63 -7.82
CA ASP A 61 -6.25 8.63 -6.94
C ASP A 61 -5.43 8.45 -5.67
N ILE A 62 -6.06 7.90 -4.64
CA ILE A 62 -5.41 7.59 -3.37
C ILE A 62 -5.47 6.10 -3.14
N VAL A 63 -4.32 5.52 -2.81
CA VAL A 63 -4.20 4.10 -2.46
C VAL A 63 -3.72 3.98 -1.01
N PHE A 64 -4.49 3.29 -0.20
CA PHE A 64 -4.07 2.89 1.14
C PHE A 64 -3.40 1.53 1.04
N HIS A 65 -2.12 1.49 1.34
CA HIS A 65 -1.33 0.25 1.35
C HIS A 65 -1.13 -0.20 2.79
N LEU A 66 -1.68 -1.36 3.13
CA LEU A 66 -1.79 -1.82 4.51
C LEU A 66 -0.57 -2.61 5.01
N GLY A 67 0.60 -2.34 4.46
CA GLY A 67 1.85 -2.88 5.00
C GLY A 67 2.55 -3.89 4.11
N ASP A 68 3.81 -4.12 4.41
CA ASP A 68 4.70 -5.01 3.67
C ASP A 68 4.79 -4.62 2.17
N PHE A 69 5.07 -3.33 1.95
CA PHE A 69 5.19 -2.77 0.61
C PHE A 69 6.47 -3.22 -0.08
N SER A 70 7.62 -3.07 0.56
CA SER A 70 8.92 -3.33 -0.05
C SER A 70 9.91 -3.93 0.96
N PHE A 71 10.68 -4.91 0.48
CA PHE A 71 11.81 -5.50 1.18
C PHE A 71 13.15 -4.99 0.63
N GLY A 72 13.10 -4.03 -0.30
CA GLY A 72 14.26 -3.43 -0.90
C GLY A 72 14.92 -2.37 -0.03
N ASN A 73 16.08 -1.91 -0.48
CA ASN A 73 16.75 -0.78 0.14
C ASN A 73 16.06 0.55 -0.24
N LYS A 74 16.60 1.67 0.27
CA LYS A 74 16.05 3.00 0.00
C LYS A 74 15.95 3.31 -1.50
N GLU A 75 17.00 3.07 -2.24
CA GLU A 75 17.04 3.39 -3.69
C GLU A 75 16.04 2.56 -4.48
N GLN A 76 15.99 1.25 -4.20
CA GLN A 76 15.06 0.35 -4.84
C GLN A 76 13.61 0.73 -4.55
N THR A 77 13.32 1.05 -3.30
CA THR A 77 11.96 1.44 -2.89
C THR A 77 11.54 2.77 -3.51
N LEU A 78 12.46 3.76 -3.54
CA LEU A 78 12.20 5.04 -4.20
C LEU A 78 11.93 4.87 -5.70
N TYR A 79 12.71 4.02 -6.37
CA TYR A 79 12.51 3.71 -7.77
C TYR A 79 11.11 3.15 -8.02
N THR A 80 10.70 2.17 -7.21
CA THR A 80 9.37 1.56 -7.33
C THR A 80 8.26 2.58 -7.08
N LEU A 81 8.39 3.39 -6.04
CA LEU A 81 7.42 4.45 -5.76
C LEU A 81 7.28 5.43 -6.93
N SER A 82 8.39 5.73 -7.62
CA SER A 82 8.39 6.63 -8.78
C SER A 82 7.62 6.07 -9.98
N LYS A 83 7.42 4.76 -10.03
CA LYS A 83 6.74 4.07 -11.14
C LYS A 83 5.25 3.89 -10.91
N LEU A 84 4.77 4.06 -9.69
CA LEU A 84 3.37 3.83 -9.33
C LEU A 84 2.56 5.12 -9.43
N ASN A 85 1.41 5.04 -10.09
CA ASN A 85 0.46 6.14 -10.16
C ASN A 85 -0.23 6.37 -8.81
N GLY A 86 -0.68 7.59 -8.60
CA GLY A 86 -1.50 7.97 -7.46
C GLY A 86 -0.70 8.40 -6.24
N ASN A 87 -1.44 8.69 -5.19
CA ASN A 87 -0.90 9.10 -3.90
C ASN A 87 -1.05 7.94 -2.93
N ILE A 88 0.06 7.44 -2.41
CA ILE A 88 0.04 6.27 -1.53
C ILE A 88 0.08 6.72 -0.08
N VAL A 89 -0.87 6.23 0.69
CA VAL A 89 -0.89 6.35 2.16
C VAL A 89 -0.48 5.01 2.72
N HIS A 90 0.65 4.97 3.42
CA HIS A 90 1.20 3.72 3.95
C HIS A 90 0.72 3.46 5.37
N ILE A 91 0.23 2.25 5.60
CA ILE A 91 0.04 1.72 6.94
C ILE A 91 1.21 0.76 7.17
N TYR A 92 2.03 1.05 8.17
CA TYR A 92 3.29 0.32 8.35
C TYR A 92 3.05 -1.09 8.88
N GLY A 93 3.71 -2.06 8.21
CA GLY A 93 3.80 -3.43 8.66
C GLY A 93 5.10 -3.68 9.42
N ASN A 94 5.35 -4.94 9.73
CA ASN A 94 6.56 -5.36 10.42
C ASN A 94 7.84 -5.26 9.56
N HIS A 95 7.70 -5.07 8.24
CA HIS A 95 8.82 -4.89 7.31
C HIS A 95 8.83 -3.48 6.69
N ALA A 96 8.62 -2.46 7.53
CA ALA A 96 8.46 -1.08 7.08
C ALA A 96 9.63 -0.15 7.42
N LYS A 97 10.76 -0.69 7.86
CA LYS A 97 11.87 0.11 8.37
C LYS A 97 12.36 1.16 7.36
N VAL A 98 12.54 0.78 6.11
CA VAL A 98 13.03 1.69 5.08
C VAL A 98 12.02 2.83 4.84
N LEU A 99 10.75 2.52 4.69
CA LEU A 99 9.70 3.52 4.50
C LEU A 99 9.56 4.44 5.72
N ARG A 100 9.62 3.87 6.91
CA ARG A 100 9.45 4.64 8.15
C ARG A 100 10.62 5.56 8.44
N ASP A 101 11.84 5.05 8.27
CA ASP A 101 13.05 5.72 8.78
C ASP A 101 13.84 6.45 7.71
N GLN A 102 13.74 6.05 6.44
CA GLN A 102 14.64 6.52 5.39
C GLN A 102 13.96 7.27 4.25
N ILE A 103 12.66 7.15 4.10
CA ILE A 103 11.91 7.75 3.00
C ILE A 103 10.79 8.63 3.56
N LYS A 104 10.65 9.82 2.97
CA LYS A 104 9.54 10.71 3.33
C LYS A 104 8.27 10.27 2.60
N VAL A 105 7.37 9.65 3.33
CA VAL A 105 6.06 9.23 2.83
C VAL A 105 4.97 9.64 3.83
N THR A 106 3.72 9.64 3.36
CA THR A 106 2.57 9.68 4.27
C THR A 106 2.37 8.29 4.84
N GLY A 107 2.59 8.13 6.12
CA GLY A 107 2.51 6.82 6.75
C GLY A 107 2.03 6.87 8.18
N TYR A 108 1.36 5.80 8.60
CA TYR A 108 0.76 5.64 9.92
C TYR A 108 0.91 4.20 10.38
N ASP A 109 1.04 4.01 11.69
CA ASP A 109 0.95 2.66 12.27
C ASP A 109 -0.50 2.17 12.34
N TYR A 110 -1.42 3.12 12.44
CA TYR A 110 -2.84 2.87 12.60
C TYR A 110 -3.58 4.10 12.05
N LEU A 111 -4.61 3.89 11.24
CA LEU A 111 -5.35 5.00 10.63
C LEU A 111 -6.85 4.73 10.69
N GLU A 112 -7.61 5.74 11.04
CA GLU A 112 -9.06 5.75 10.92
C GLU A 112 -9.48 6.84 9.94
N ILE A 113 -10.40 6.51 9.05
CA ILE A 113 -11.03 7.46 8.12
C ILE A 113 -12.53 7.23 8.12
N LYS A 114 -13.25 8.16 7.56
CA LYS A 114 -14.67 8.00 7.29
C LYS A 114 -14.89 8.14 5.78
N TYR A 115 -15.46 7.12 5.17
CA TYR A 115 -15.82 7.14 3.75
C TYR A 115 -17.34 7.16 3.64
N ASP A 116 -17.90 8.30 3.17
CA ASP A 116 -19.32 8.60 3.28
C ASP A 116 -19.79 8.41 4.73
N LYS A 117 -20.66 7.44 4.99
CA LYS A 117 -21.16 7.11 6.33
C LYS A 117 -20.41 5.97 7.01
N THR A 118 -19.43 5.36 6.33
CA THR A 118 -18.71 4.19 6.82
C THR A 118 -17.44 4.60 7.54
N HIS A 119 -17.30 4.16 8.77
CA HIS A 119 -16.07 4.31 9.54
C HIS A 119 -15.13 3.16 9.20
N ILE A 120 -13.91 3.49 8.76
CA ILE A 120 -12.92 2.50 8.32
C ILE A 120 -11.70 2.58 9.22
N VAL A 121 -11.33 1.44 9.78
CA VAL A 121 -10.12 1.28 10.61
C VAL A 121 -9.09 0.48 9.81
N MET A 122 -7.88 1.01 9.71
CA MET A 122 -6.78 0.40 8.94
C MET A 122 -5.61 0.07 9.84
N ASN A 123 -5.17 -1.19 9.78
CA ASN A 123 -4.02 -1.71 10.51
C ASN A 123 -3.42 -2.87 9.72
N HIS A 124 -2.11 -3.01 9.75
CA HIS A 124 -1.44 -4.17 9.14
C HIS A 124 -1.75 -5.46 9.88
N TYR A 125 -1.89 -5.39 11.19
CA TYR A 125 -2.10 -6.56 12.05
C TYR A 125 -3.59 -6.82 12.27
N PRO A 126 -4.01 -8.09 12.34
CA PRO A 126 -5.39 -8.41 12.65
C PRO A 126 -5.78 -7.92 14.06
N GLN A 127 -7.01 -7.43 14.18
CA GLN A 127 -7.54 -6.94 15.44
C GLN A 127 -8.77 -7.74 15.84
N TYR A 128 -8.85 -8.07 17.13
CA TYR A 128 -10.03 -8.73 17.68
C TYR A 128 -11.21 -7.76 17.83
N VAL A 129 -10.91 -6.53 18.24
CA VAL A 129 -11.87 -5.43 18.33
C VAL A 129 -11.23 -4.16 17.79
N TRP A 130 -12.04 -3.24 17.34
CA TRP A 130 -11.59 -1.94 16.84
C TRP A 130 -12.58 -0.84 17.20
N ASN A 131 -12.18 0.41 17.05
CA ASN A 131 -13.01 1.55 17.37
C ASN A 131 -14.31 1.54 16.54
N ARG A 132 -15.42 1.70 17.20
CA ARG A 132 -16.78 1.65 16.61
C ARG A 132 -17.14 0.29 16.00
N SER A 133 -16.52 -0.76 16.46
CA SER A 133 -16.88 -2.12 16.05
C SER A 133 -18.24 -2.56 16.60
#